data_22b19748847351505db8276f935b661d
#
_entry.id   22b19748847351505db8276f935b661d
#
_cell.length_a   1.000
_cell.length_b   1.000
_cell.length_c   1.000
_cell.angle_alpha   90.00
_cell.angle_beta   90.00
_cell.angle_gamma   90.00
#
_symmetry.space_group_name_H-M   'P 1'
#
loop_
_entity.id
_entity.type
_entity.pdbx_description
1 polymer ?
#
loop_
_entity_poly.entity_id
_entity_poly.type
_entity_poly.pdbx_seq_one_letter_code
_entity_poly.pdbx_strand_id
1 'polypeptide(L)'
;MPRNDFNGDGRSDVLWLLGGDLAVSNWLGTSNGGFSINDANAFNTLNVMHQYRFIQTGDFNGDGRTDLLWLLDPGPNQGHTIWYSDASGGSSITGPSSYFSVADPGWHVAGADDFNGDGIDDLLWRHENGTLSNWLGSPSGTFTINDSNALIHVPTDWHVLGTGDFNGDGRGDLLWQSDGGVISNWLGTESGGFLINDANALNSGGYGEILGIGDFNGDGRDDLIFRDHVNGIHTAATGIDGSFYFGWSSGFVTSIPASWDIVAIGDYNGDGIDDLLWRNDDGAFSNWLGTGDEYEFEINDPNAYALMPVEWQVAEPLVM
;
A
#
# COMPACT_ATOMS: atom_id res chain seq x y z
N MET A 1 -2.48 7.81 8.46
CA MET A 1 -3.80 8.08 7.79
C MET A 1 -4.35 6.78 7.26
N PRO A 2 -5.69 6.60 7.10
CA PRO A 2 -6.20 5.41 6.43
C PRO A 2 -5.57 5.25 5.04
N ARG A 3 -5.26 4.03 4.65
CA ARG A 3 -4.72 3.75 3.32
C ARG A 3 -5.82 3.91 2.28
N ASN A 4 -5.53 4.56 1.14
CA ASN A 4 -6.48 4.75 0.04
C ASN A 4 -7.77 5.52 0.42
N ASP A 5 -7.67 6.55 1.24
CA ASP A 5 -8.81 7.46 1.54
C ASP A 5 -8.91 8.53 0.45
N PHE A 6 -9.64 8.24 -0.64
CA PHE A 6 -9.73 9.15 -1.81
C PHE A 6 -10.59 10.39 -1.56
N ASN A 7 -11.52 10.33 -0.59
CA ASN A 7 -12.44 11.44 -0.32
C ASN A 7 -12.09 12.24 0.95
N GLY A 8 -11.11 11.78 1.74
CA GLY A 8 -10.66 12.42 2.96
C GLY A 8 -11.64 12.29 4.13
N ASP A 9 -12.42 11.21 4.18
CA ASP A 9 -13.45 11.03 5.23
C ASP A 9 -12.96 10.18 6.42
N GLY A 10 -11.71 9.74 6.39
CA GLY A 10 -11.08 8.95 7.44
C GLY A 10 -11.34 7.44 7.32
N ARG A 11 -11.81 6.96 6.17
CA ARG A 11 -11.98 5.54 5.86
C ARG A 11 -11.21 5.16 4.62
N SER A 12 -10.68 3.95 4.63
CA SER A 12 -10.07 3.38 3.43
C SER A 12 -11.11 3.08 2.36
N ASP A 13 -10.75 3.33 1.12
CA ASP A 13 -11.54 3.11 -0.09
C ASP A 13 -10.90 2.01 -0.95
N VAL A 14 -11.60 1.51 -1.95
CA VAL A 14 -11.09 0.49 -2.86
C VAL A 14 -10.93 1.07 -4.26
N LEU A 15 -9.71 1.04 -4.79
CA LEU A 15 -9.42 1.42 -6.18
C LEU A 15 -9.58 0.21 -7.09
N TRP A 16 -10.33 0.38 -8.16
CA TRP A 16 -10.58 -0.66 -9.15
C TRP A 16 -9.95 -0.29 -10.50
N LEU A 17 -9.23 -1.23 -11.08
CA LEU A 17 -8.67 -1.15 -12.44
C LEU A 17 -9.35 -2.17 -13.35
N LEU A 18 -9.81 -1.71 -14.52
CA LEU A 18 -10.24 -2.60 -15.60
C LEU A 18 -9.01 -3.11 -16.36
N GLY A 19 -8.94 -4.40 -16.58
CA GLY A 19 -7.79 -5.14 -17.10
C GLY A 19 -6.94 -4.40 -18.14
N GLY A 20 -5.64 -4.32 -17.88
CA GLY A 20 -4.68 -3.61 -18.73
C GLY A 20 -4.75 -2.09 -18.62
N ASP A 21 -5.15 -1.55 -17.48
CA ASP A 21 -5.28 -0.10 -17.23
C ASP A 21 -6.21 0.60 -18.24
N LEU A 22 -7.31 -0.06 -18.66
CA LEU A 22 -8.26 0.49 -19.62
C LEU A 22 -9.25 1.47 -19.00
N ALA A 23 -9.55 1.30 -17.72
CA ALA A 23 -10.38 2.22 -16.95
C ALA A 23 -10.06 2.10 -15.46
N VAL A 24 -10.37 3.15 -14.72
CA VAL A 24 -10.23 3.21 -13.26
C VAL A 24 -11.53 3.70 -12.65
N SER A 25 -11.87 3.20 -11.48
CA SER A 25 -12.95 3.71 -10.61
C SER A 25 -12.60 3.43 -9.15
N ASN A 26 -13.31 4.03 -8.22
CA ASN A 26 -13.17 3.66 -6.81
C ASN A 26 -14.54 3.45 -6.14
N TRP A 27 -14.50 2.76 -5.02
CA TRP A 27 -15.63 2.55 -4.13
C TRP A 27 -15.25 3.04 -2.75
N LEU A 28 -16.11 3.92 -2.21
CA LEU A 28 -15.84 4.60 -0.95
C LEU A 28 -16.29 3.74 0.24
N GLY A 29 -15.42 3.64 1.23
CA GLY A 29 -15.70 2.95 2.49
C GLY A 29 -16.86 3.60 3.26
N THR A 30 -17.63 2.82 4.00
CA THR A 30 -18.76 3.30 4.79
C THR A 30 -18.60 2.89 6.26
N SER A 31 -19.22 3.61 7.18
CA SER A 31 -19.09 3.38 8.62
C SER A 31 -19.52 1.99 9.13
N ASN A 32 -20.07 1.14 8.27
CA ASN A 32 -20.36 -0.27 8.58
C ASN A 32 -19.41 -1.23 7.83
N GLY A 33 -18.31 -0.72 7.27
CA GLY A 33 -17.32 -1.48 6.52
C GLY A 33 -17.81 -2.00 5.16
N GLY A 34 -18.95 -1.52 4.69
CA GLY A 34 -19.41 -1.74 3.31
C GLY A 34 -18.84 -0.70 2.35
N PHE A 35 -19.26 -0.73 1.09
CA PHE A 35 -18.75 0.14 0.05
C PHE A 35 -19.87 0.86 -0.71
N SER A 36 -19.60 2.11 -1.09
CA SER A 36 -20.45 2.93 -1.96
C SER A 36 -19.76 3.12 -3.31
N ILE A 37 -20.39 2.67 -4.39
CA ILE A 37 -19.86 2.81 -5.75
C ILE A 37 -19.78 4.29 -6.11
N ASN A 38 -18.59 4.76 -6.53
CA ASN A 38 -18.31 6.17 -6.83
C ASN A 38 -18.11 6.45 -8.32
N ASP A 39 -18.63 5.61 -9.21
CA ASP A 39 -18.44 5.73 -10.67
C ASP A 39 -18.83 7.13 -11.22
N ALA A 40 -19.82 7.79 -10.60
CA ALA A 40 -20.24 9.11 -11.01
C ALA A 40 -19.14 10.18 -10.94
N ASN A 41 -18.17 10.01 -10.03
CA ASN A 41 -17.07 10.95 -9.80
C ASN A 41 -15.71 10.36 -10.20
N ALA A 42 -15.51 9.07 -10.03
CA ALA A 42 -14.19 8.42 -10.15
C ALA A 42 -13.99 7.57 -11.41
N PHE A 43 -15.07 7.20 -12.14
CA PHE A 43 -14.92 6.40 -13.35
C PHE A 43 -14.25 7.18 -14.48
N ASN A 44 -13.09 6.70 -14.89
CA ASN A 44 -12.33 7.24 -16.01
C ASN A 44 -11.93 6.12 -16.98
N THR A 45 -12.21 6.30 -18.28
CA THR A 45 -11.61 5.45 -19.31
C THR A 45 -10.24 6.00 -19.68
N LEU A 46 -9.23 5.15 -19.59
CA LEU A 46 -7.86 5.53 -19.91
C LEU A 46 -7.65 5.47 -21.43
N ASN A 47 -7.08 6.54 -21.98
CA ASN A 47 -6.85 6.61 -23.42
C ASN A 47 -5.71 5.63 -23.78
N VAL A 48 -6.03 4.59 -24.54
CA VAL A 48 -5.07 3.60 -25.06
C VAL A 48 -3.88 4.21 -25.83
N MET A 49 -3.98 5.47 -26.28
CA MET A 49 -2.89 6.15 -26.96
C MET A 49 -1.78 6.65 -26.02
N HIS A 50 -2.03 6.77 -24.72
CA HIS A 50 -1.06 7.29 -23.75
C HIS A 50 -0.48 6.21 -22.83
N GLN A 51 -0.91 4.95 -22.97
CA GLN A 51 -0.41 3.80 -22.20
C GLN A 51 -0.15 4.12 -20.72
N TYR A 52 -1.18 4.68 -20.05
CA TYR A 52 -1.12 4.85 -18.59
C TYR A 52 -0.94 3.48 -17.93
N ARG A 53 0.03 3.39 -17.04
CA ARG A 53 0.19 2.26 -16.12
C ARG A 53 0.07 2.77 -14.72
N PHE A 54 -0.83 2.18 -13.95
CA PHE A 54 -0.93 2.45 -12.52
C PHE A 54 0.39 2.06 -11.83
N ILE A 55 0.88 2.90 -10.92
CA ILE A 55 2.09 2.67 -10.16
C ILE A 55 1.77 2.54 -8.69
N GLN A 56 1.15 3.58 -8.08
CA GLN A 56 1.02 3.69 -6.65
C GLN A 56 -0.08 4.69 -6.28
N THR A 57 -0.58 4.59 -5.06
CA THR A 57 -1.40 5.59 -4.39
C THR A 57 -0.60 6.32 -3.32
N GLY A 58 -1.01 7.51 -2.93
CA GLY A 58 -0.44 8.29 -1.83
C GLY A 58 -1.01 9.69 -1.74
N ASP A 59 -0.91 10.35 -0.59
CA ASP A 59 -1.26 11.76 -0.45
C ASP A 59 -0.06 12.64 -0.85
N PHE A 60 0.14 12.82 -2.15
CA PHE A 60 1.33 13.49 -2.69
C PHE A 60 1.28 15.03 -2.60
N ASN A 61 0.19 15.59 -2.08
CA ASN A 61 0.05 17.04 -1.92
C ASN A 61 -0.26 17.47 -0.48
N GLY A 62 -0.44 16.52 0.45
CA GLY A 62 -0.71 16.77 1.87
C GLY A 62 -2.10 17.33 2.15
N ASP A 63 -3.08 17.01 1.31
CA ASP A 63 -4.46 17.51 1.49
C ASP A 63 -5.38 16.53 2.24
N GLY A 64 -4.83 15.40 2.69
CA GLY A 64 -5.53 14.34 3.42
C GLY A 64 -6.34 13.42 2.53
N ARG A 65 -6.10 13.42 1.22
CA ARG A 65 -6.75 12.53 0.26
C ARG A 65 -5.71 11.75 -0.55
N THR A 66 -6.04 10.51 -0.81
CA THR A 66 -5.18 9.65 -1.61
C THR A 66 -5.25 10.01 -3.08
N ASP A 67 -4.11 10.22 -3.69
CA ASP A 67 -3.90 10.55 -5.10
C ASP A 67 -3.44 9.32 -5.89
N LEU A 68 -3.43 9.40 -7.23
CA LEU A 68 -3.02 8.31 -8.13
C LEU A 68 -1.75 8.68 -8.89
N LEU A 69 -0.70 7.87 -8.73
CA LEU A 69 0.53 7.97 -9.52
C LEU A 69 0.48 7.04 -10.73
N TRP A 70 0.72 7.59 -11.90
CA TRP A 70 0.72 6.90 -13.18
C TRP A 70 2.06 7.02 -13.90
N LEU A 71 2.51 5.94 -14.52
CA LEU A 71 3.55 5.97 -15.54
C LEU A 71 2.91 6.28 -16.90
N LEU A 72 3.47 7.27 -17.59
CA LEU A 72 3.08 7.66 -18.94
C LEU A 72 4.12 7.14 -19.92
N ASP A 73 3.72 6.30 -20.85
CA ASP A 73 4.53 5.76 -21.94
C ASP A 73 5.94 5.32 -21.51
N PRO A 74 6.27 4.03 -21.53
CA PRO A 74 7.56 3.48 -21.13
C PRO A 74 8.69 3.83 -22.15
N GLY A 75 8.69 5.07 -22.66
CA GLY A 75 9.75 5.59 -23.50
C GLY A 75 11.05 5.81 -22.72
N PRO A 76 12.13 6.22 -23.39
CA PRO A 76 13.45 6.37 -22.78
C PRO A 76 13.51 7.44 -21.68
N ASN A 77 12.51 8.29 -21.58
CA ASN A 77 12.32 9.25 -20.49
C ASN A 77 11.00 8.91 -19.82
N GLN A 78 11.04 8.04 -18.81
CA GLN A 78 9.84 7.64 -18.08
C GLN A 78 9.10 8.86 -17.53
N GLY A 79 7.97 9.20 -18.17
CA GLY A 79 7.10 10.27 -17.70
C GLY A 79 6.16 9.74 -16.62
N HIS A 80 6.01 10.47 -15.55
CA HIS A 80 5.08 10.16 -14.48
C HIS A 80 4.08 11.30 -14.32
N THR A 81 2.84 10.98 -13.97
CA THR A 81 1.84 11.98 -13.64
C THR A 81 1.10 11.57 -12.37
N ILE A 82 0.76 12.54 -11.55
CA ILE A 82 -0.11 12.37 -10.40
C ILE A 82 -1.45 12.99 -10.74
N TRP A 83 -2.53 12.28 -10.48
CA TRP A 83 -3.89 12.79 -10.53
C TRP A 83 -4.37 13.01 -9.11
N TYR A 84 -4.64 14.25 -8.77
CA TYR A 84 -5.07 14.61 -7.43
C TYR A 84 -6.57 14.34 -7.26
N SER A 85 -6.89 13.72 -6.11
CA SER A 85 -8.27 13.43 -5.72
C SER A 85 -8.98 14.67 -5.18
N ASP A 86 -10.28 14.76 -5.37
CA ASP A 86 -11.13 15.81 -4.80
C ASP A 86 -12.00 15.27 -3.65
N ALA A 87 -12.73 16.16 -2.97
CA ALA A 87 -13.58 15.78 -1.84
C ALA A 87 -14.74 14.83 -2.19
N SER A 88 -14.97 14.52 -3.45
CA SER A 88 -15.91 13.48 -3.89
C SER A 88 -15.24 12.13 -4.10
N GLY A 89 -13.93 12.03 -3.86
CA GLY A 89 -13.10 10.86 -4.16
C GLY A 89 -12.81 10.70 -5.66
N GLY A 90 -13.13 11.70 -6.47
CA GLY A 90 -12.84 11.69 -7.90
C GLY A 90 -11.42 12.14 -8.19
N SER A 91 -10.74 11.42 -9.08
CA SER A 91 -9.47 11.84 -9.68
C SER A 91 -9.55 11.62 -11.18
N SER A 92 -8.98 12.53 -11.97
CA SER A 92 -9.09 12.40 -13.43
C SER A 92 -7.93 13.03 -14.17
N ILE A 93 -7.70 12.55 -15.39
CA ILE A 93 -6.72 13.10 -16.34
C ILE A 93 -6.96 14.59 -16.67
N THR A 94 -8.19 15.07 -16.54
CA THR A 94 -8.56 16.46 -16.78
C THR A 94 -8.58 17.31 -15.52
N GLY A 95 -8.38 16.69 -14.36
CA GLY A 95 -8.31 17.34 -13.06
C GLY A 95 -6.94 17.98 -12.76
N PRO A 96 -6.75 18.48 -11.55
CA PRO A 96 -5.44 18.91 -11.09
C PRO A 96 -4.46 17.76 -11.20
N SER A 97 -3.28 18.01 -11.74
CA SER A 97 -2.24 16.98 -11.91
C SER A 97 -0.85 17.60 -11.92
N SER A 98 0.16 16.81 -11.58
CA SER A 98 1.55 17.19 -11.79
C SER A 98 2.25 16.16 -12.69
N TYR A 99 3.31 16.61 -13.36
CA TYR A 99 4.11 15.77 -14.26
C TYR A 99 5.59 15.90 -13.91
N PHE A 100 6.28 14.77 -13.92
CA PHE A 100 7.74 14.72 -13.80
C PHE A 100 8.30 13.57 -14.67
N SER A 101 9.62 13.54 -14.89
CA SER A 101 10.25 12.49 -15.67
C SER A 101 11.56 12.05 -15.03
N VAL A 102 11.87 10.77 -15.19
CA VAL A 102 13.10 10.14 -14.75
C VAL A 102 13.92 9.78 -15.97
N ALA A 103 15.12 10.33 -16.08
CA ALA A 103 15.94 10.20 -17.28
C ALA A 103 16.60 8.81 -17.45
N ASP A 104 16.82 8.11 -16.34
CA ASP A 104 17.40 6.77 -16.34
C ASP A 104 16.29 5.72 -16.15
N PRO A 105 16.00 4.90 -17.18
CA PRO A 105 14.93 3.91 -17.11
C PRO A 105 15.21 2.74 -16.15
N GLY A 106 16.41 2.64 -15.58
CA GLY A 106 16.73 1.66 -14.55
C GLY A 106 16.14 1.99 -13.17
N TRP A 107 15.57 3.18 -12.98
CA TRP A 107 14.88 3.56 -11.75
C TRP A 107 13.39 3.21 -11.82
N HIS A 108 12.88 2.60 -10.76
CA HIS A 108 11.48 2.23 -10.61
C HIS A 108 10.97 2.70 -9.24
N VAL A 109 9.71 3.11 -9.16
CA VAL A 109 9.04 3.39 -7.88
C VAL A 109 8.89 2.06 -7.14
N ALA A 110 9.40 1.98 -5.92
CA ALA A 110 9.38 0.81 -5.07
C ALA A 110 8.41 0.96 -3.88
N GLY A 111 7.80 2.11 -3.72
CA GLY A 111 6.82 2.41 -2.68
C GLY A 111 6.55 3.91 -2.58
N ALA A 112 5.53 4.25 -1.81
CA ALA A 112 5.24 5.62 -1.39
C ALA A 112 4.75 5.60 0.06
N ASP A 113 5.22 6.57 0.85
CA ASP A 113 4.83 6.77 2.23
C ASP A 113 5.41 8.10 2.73
N ASP A 114 4.96 8.61 3.85
CA ASP A 114 5.55 9.79 4.49
C ASP A 114 6.83 9.41 5.25
N PHE A 115 7.96 9.27 4.54
CA PHE A 115 9.23 8.81 5.13
C PHE A 115 9.88 9.84 6.07
N ASN A 116 9.45 11.10 6.03
CA ASN A 116 10.02 12.18 6.84
C ASN A 116 9.10 12.68 7.96
N GLY A 117 7.82 12.29 7.97
CA GLY A 117 6.83 12.65 8.96
C GLY A 117 6.27 14.07 8.80
N ASP A 118 6.24 14.60 7.56
CA ASP A 118 5.73 15.94 7.28
C ASP A 118 4.25 15.97 6.83
N GLY A 119 3.63 14.77 6.72
CA GLY A 119 2.23 14.59 6.33
C GLY A 119 2.01 14.56 4.83
N ILE A 120 3.08 14.40 4.03
CA ILE A 120 3.02 14.31 2.57
C ILE A 120 3.77 13.06 2.14
N ASP A 121 3.14 12.24 1.32
CA ASP A 121 3.79 11.02 0.86
C ASP A 121 4.94 11.32 -0.10
N ASP A 122 6.03 10.62 0.14
CA ASP A 122 7.28 10.64 -0.60
C ASP A 122 7.33 9.45 -1.59
N LEU A 123 8.23 9.48 -2.57
CA LEU A 123 8.45 8.37 -3.49
C LEU A 123 9.75 7.64 -3.18
N LEU A 124 9.65 6.36 -2.90
CA LEU A 124 10.81 5.47 -2.82
C LEU A 124 11.17 4.98 -4.20
N TRP A 125 12.44 5.13 -4.57
CA TRP A 125 12.98 4.69 -5.85
C TRP A 125 14.01 3.58 -5.66
N ARG A 126 13.90 2.55 -6.49
CA ARG A 126 14.85 1.45 -6.56
C ARG A 126 15.43 1.36 -7.98
N HIS A 127 16.73 1.35 -8.09
CA HIS A 127 17.42 1.11 -9.37
C HIS A 127 17.72 -0.38 -9.55
N GLU A 128 17.70 -0.86 -10.79
CA GLU A 128 18.02 -2.25 -11.15
C GLU A 128 19.39 -2.72 -10.62
N ASN A 129 20.34 -1.81 -10.41
CA ASN A 129 21.66 -2.12 -9.84
C ASN A 129 21.65 -2.25 -8.32
N GLY A 130 20.51 -2.11 -7.66
CA GLY A 130 20.38 -2.18 -6.21
C GLY A 130 20.50 -0.85 -5.47
N THR A 131 20.63 0.27 -6.14
CA THR A 131 20.63 1.59 -5.49
C THR A 131 19.21 1.98 -5.08
N LEU A 132 19.06 2.46 -3.85
CA LEU A 132 17.84 3.04 -3.30
C LEU A 132 18.00 4.56 -3.20
N SER A 133 16.95 5.30 -3.44
CA SER A 133 16.83 6.74 -3.20
C SER A 133 15.39 7.06 -2.81
N ASN A 134 15.14 8.19 -2.18
CA ASN A 134 13.78 8.71 -2.10
C ASN A 134 13.69 10.16 -2.57
N TRP A 135 12.49 10.57 -2.93
CA TRP A 135 12.15 11.91 -3.34
C TRP A 135 11.05 12.44 -2.43
N LEU A 136 11.38 13.49 -1.68
CA LEU A 136 10.47 14.08 -0.72
C LEU A 136 9.38 14.88 -1.40
N GLY A 137 8.13 14.62 -1.03
CA GLY A 137 6.95 15.32 -1.47
C GLY A 137 6.90 16.77 -0.97
N SER A 138 6.00 17.56 -1.53
CA SER A 138 5.75 18.93 -1.10
C SER A 138 4.29 19.34 -1.31
N PRO A 139 3.77 20.33 -0.58
CA PRO A 139 2.39 20.80 -0.73
C PRO A 139 2.03 21.32 -2.12
N SER A 140 3.01 21.54 -2.98
CA SER A 140 2.80 21.91 -4.39
C SER A 140 2.69 20.71 -5.33
N GLY A 141 2.77 19.48 -4.79
CA GLY A 141 2.79 18.25 -5.57
C GLY A 141 4.07 18.06 -6.39
N THR A 142 5.17 18.64 -5.95
CA THR A 142 6.50 18.46 -6.56
C THR A 142 7.41 17.69 -5.61
N PHE A 143 8.41 17.02 -6.17
CA PHE A 143 9.35 16.21 -5.40
C PHE A 143 10.75 16.80 -5.39
N THR A 144 11.46 16.60 -4.28
CA THR A 144 12.87 16.95 -4.10
C THR A 144 13.69 15.70 -3.88
N ILE A 145 14.71 15.48 -4.73
CA ILE A 145 15.63 14.33 -4.59
C ILE A 145 16.39 14.41 -3.27
N ASN A 146 16.34 13.35 -2.47
CA ASN A 146 16.92 13.29 -1.12
C ASN A 146 18.19 12.40 -1.05
N ASP A 147 18.96 12.33 -2.10
CA ASP A 147 20.16 11.48 -2.19
C ASP A 147 21.17 11.70 -1.05
N SER A 148 21.23 12.92 -0.49
CA SER A 148 22.12 13.20 0.63
C SER A 148 21.81 12.40 1.91
N ASN A 149 20.58 11.92 2.07
CA ASN A 149 20.11 11.18 3.24
C ASN A 149 19.69 9.74 2.92
N ALA A 150 19.22 9.48 1.69
CA ALA A 150 18.56 8.23 1.33
C ALA A 150 19.27 7.42 0.23
N LEU A 151 20.36 7.93 -0.39
CA LEU A 151 21.08 7.16 -1.41
C LEU A 151 21.90 6.04 -0.77
N ILE A 152 21.39 4.81 -0.88
CA ILE A 152 21.99 3.61 -0.30
C ILE A 152 22.04 2.50 -1.34
N HIS A 153 23.13 1.71 -1.35
CA HIS A 153 23.19 0.50 -2.17
C HIS A 153 22.78 -0.71 -1.34
N VAL A 154 21.72 -1.40 -1.77
CA VAL A 154 21.21 -2.63 -1.19
C VAL A 154 21.40 -3.75 -2.20
N PRO A 155 21.93 -4.92 -1.81
CA PRO A 155 22.08 -6.05 -2.72
C PRO A 155 20.78 -6.37 -3.45
N THR A 156 20.87 -6.83 -4.70
CA THR A 156 19.69 -7.05 -5.56
C THR A 156 18.88 -8.30 -5.19
N ASP A 157 19.39 -9.12 -4.28
CA ASP A 157 18.69 -10.25 -3.67
C ASP A 157 17.79 -9.83 -2.47
N TRP A 158 17.72 -8.53 -2.18
CA TRP A 158 16.77 -7.94 -1.24
C TRP A 158 15.74 -7.08 -1.96
N HIS A 159 14.47 -7.31 -1.64
CA HIS A 159 13.31 -6.66 -2.25
C HIS A 159 12.54 -5.88 -1.20
N VAL A 160 12.02 -4.71 -1.56
CA VAL A 160 11.04 -3.98 -0.74
C VAL A 160 9.72 -4.72 -0.86
N LEU A 161 9.17 -5.22 0.24
CA LEU A 161 7.84 -5.85 0.27
C LEU A 161 6.72 -4.83 0.46
N GLY A 162 7.02 -3.69 1.08
CA GLY A 162 6.07 -2.64 1.32
C GLY A 162 6.60 -1.61 2.31
N THR A 163 5.74 -0.65 2.62
CA THR A 163 5.99 0.42 3.57
C THR A 163 4.94 0.41 4.68
N GLY A 164 5.27 0.99 5.83
CA GLY A 164 4.37 1.15 6.97
C GLY A 164 5.10 1.71 8.16
N ASP A 165 4.39 2.20 9.16
CA ASP A 165 4.98 2.72 10.41
C ASP A 165 5.15 1.59 11.42
N PHE A 166 6.28 0.85 11.36
CA PHE A 166 6.52 -0.31 12.23
C PHE A 166 6.91 0.07 13.67
N ASN A 167 7.26 1.31 13.94
CA ASN A 167 7.69 1.72 15.27
C ASN A 167 6.71 2.72 15.94
N GLY A 168 5.70 3.19 15.24
CA GLY A 168 4.67 4.09 15.74
C GLY A 168 5.16 5.53 15.89
N ASP A 169 6.15 5.96 15.09
CA ASP A 169 6.71 7.30 15.19
C ASP A 169 6.15 8.31 14.18
N GLY A 170 5.18 7.84 13.36
CA GLY A 170 4.48 8.62 12.35
C GLY A 170 5.27 8.82 11.06
N ARG A 171 6.30 8.00 10.83
CA ARG A 171 7.08 7.98 9.58
C ARG A 171 6.99 6.62 8.93
N GLY A 172 6.92 6.63 7.61
CA GLY A 172 6.97 5.41 6.82
C GLY A 172 8.33 4.72 6.95
N ASP A 173 8.28 3.43 7.24
CA ASP A 173 9.42 2.50 7.32
C ASP A 173 9.40 1.56 6.12
N LEU A 174 10.48 0.82 5.87
CA LEU A 174 10.58 -0.13 4.77
C LEU A 174 10.60 -1.57 5.29
N LEU A 175 9.74 -2.43 4.77
CA LEU A 175 9.84 -3.87 4.97
C LEU A 175 10.65 -4.48 3.82
N TRP A 176 11.68 -5.23 4.17
CA TRP A 176 12.56 -5.91 3.24
C TRP A 176 12.43 -7.44 3.34
N GLN A 177 12.53 -8.11 2.20
CA GLN A 177 12.73 -9.55 2.15
C GLN A 177 13.84 -9.92 1.18
N SER A 178 14.71 -10.86 1.59
CA SER A 178 15.70 -11.45 0.70
C SER A 178 15.12 -12.60 -0.12
N ASP A 179 15.78 -13.00 -1.22
CA ASP A 179 15.48 -14.23 -1.98
C ASP A 179 15.46 -15.49 -1.10
N GLY A 180 16.17 -15.46 0.02
CA GLY A 180 16.20 -16.53 1.01
C GLY A 180 15.04 -16.51 2.01
N GLY A 181 14.11 -15.57 1.90
CA GLY A 181 12.97 -15.42 2.81
C GLY A 181 13.32 -14.74 4.14
N VAL A 182 14.53 -14.20 4.31
CA VAL A 182 14.88 -13.38 5.47
C VAL A 182 14.19 -12.05 5.37
N ILE A 183 13.53 -11.60 6.44
CA ILE A 183 12.91 -10.27 6.51
C ILE A 183 13.68 -9.34 7.45
N SER A 184 13.61 -8.06 7.20
CA SER A 184 14.08 -6.97 8.07
C SER A 184 13.26 -5.72 7.80
N ASN A 185 13.32 -4.73 8.70
CA ASN A 185 12.82 -3.41 8.38
C ASN A 185 13.89 -2.32 8.55
N TRP A 186 13.68 -1.20 7.89
CA TRP A 186 14.49 0.00 8.02
C TRP A 186 13.57 1.15 8.41
N LEU A 187 13.93 1.82 9.50
CA LEU A 187 13.09 2.86 10.11
C LEU A 187 13.33 4.21 9.45
N GLY A 188 12.26 4.91 9.10
CA GLY A 188 12.26 6.26 8.56
C GLY A 188 12.85 7.28 9.56
N THR A 189 13.42 8.36 9.05
CA THR A 189 14.01 9.43 9.86
C THR A 189 13.44 10.78 9.49
N GLU A 190 13.49 11.76 10.39
CA GLU A 190 13.06 13.14 10.16
C GLU A 190 13.68 13.79 8.91
N SER A 191 14.83 13.31 8.45
CA SER A 191 15.47 13.77 7.20
C SER A 191 15.00 12.99 5.95
N GLY A 192 14.07 12.05 6.09
CA GLY A 192 13.63 11.15 5.03
C GLY A 192 14.67 10.09 4.65
N GLY A 193 15.71 9.88 5.45
CA GLY A 193 16.63 8.76 5.29
C GLY A 193 16.14 7.54 6.05
N PHE A 194 16.92 6.45 6.05
CA PHE A 194 16.54 5.20 6.70
C PHE A 194 17.61 4.70 7.65
N LEU A 195 17.20 4.18 8.81
CA LEU A 195 18.05 3.48 9.76
C LEU A 195 17.84 1.96 9.62
N ILE A 196 18.91 1.24 9.32
CA ILE A 196 18.88 -0.22 9.26
C ILE A 196 18.58 -0.78 10.65
N ASN A 197 17.49 -1.54 10.80
CA ASN A 197 17.01 -2.07 12.06
C ASN A 197 17.27 -3.58 12.25
N ASP A 198 18.26 -4.13 11.56
CA ASP A 198 18.57 -5.57 11.61
C ASP A 198 18.79 -6.11 13.03
N ALA A 199 19.25 -5.27 13.95
CA ALA A 199 19.47 -5.67 15.34
C ALA A 199 18.17 -6.09 16.06
N ASN A 200 17.03 -5.54 15.66
CA ASN A 200 15.72 -5.78 16.28
C ASN A 200 14.79 -6.56 15.35
N ALA A 201 14.84 -6.29 14.03
CA ALA A 201 13.87 -6.76 13.07
C ALA A 201 14.35 -7.90 12.17
N LEU A 202 15.66 -8.17 12.10
CA LEU A 202 16.16 -9.26 11.24
C LEU A 202 15.62 -10.60 11.70
N ASN A 203 14.86 -11.25 10.83
CA ASN A 203 14.26 -12.55 11.09
C ASN A 203 14.61 -13.53 9.97
N SER A 204 15.07 -14.73 10.35
CA SER A 204 15.57 -15.73 9.40
C SER A 204 14.49 -16.40 8.54
N GLY A 205 13.24 -15.95 8.63
CA GLY A 205 12.14 -16.48 7.83
C GLY A 205 11.62 -17.85 8.34
N GLY A 206 10.83 -18.50 7.50
CA GLY A 206 10.23 -19.81 7.85
C GLY A 206 8.83 -19.71 8.43
N TYR A 207 8.25 -18.50 8.48
CA TYR A 207 6.89 -18.29 8.96
C TYR A 207 5.84 -18.49 7.87
N GLY A 208 6.21 -18.39 6.60
CA GLY A 208 5.30 -18.53 5.47
C GLY A 208 5.38 -17.32 4.52
N GLU A 209 4.31 -17.05 3.82
CA GLU A 209 4.16 -15.96 2.86
C GLU A 209 3.61 -14.71 3.57
N ILE A 210 4.28 -13.57 3.47
CA ILE A 210 3.73 -12.29 3.93
C ILE A 210 2.60 -11.89 2.97
N LEU A 211 1.42 -11.67 3.50
CA LEU A 211 0.21 -11.30 2.75
C LEU A 211 -0.06 -9.80 2.77
N GLY A 212 0.51 -9.08 3.77
CA GLY A 212 0.35 -7.64 3.84
C GLY A 212 0.81 -7.03 5.17
N ILE A 213 0.63 -5.74 5.25
CA ILE A 213 1.05 -4.85 6.32
C ILE A 213 -0.16 -4.02 6.75
N GLY A 214 -0.40 -3.86 8.05
CA GLY A 214 -1.48 -3.03 8.59
C GLY A 214 -1.52 -3.02 10.10
N ASP A 215 -2.16 -2.02 10.70
CA ASP A 215 -2.40 -1.96 12.15
C ASP A 215 -3.62 -2.82 12.52
N PHE A 216 -3.41 -4.12 12.78
CA PHE A 216 -4.50 -5.06 13.05
C PHE A 216 -4.92 -5.10 14.53
N ASN A 217 -4.21 -4.39 15.41
CA ASN A 217 -4.51 -4.36 16.84
C ASN A 217 -4.88 -2.97 17.35
N GLY A 218 -4.81 -1.92 16.52
CA GLY A 218 -5.17 -0.55 16.86
C GLY A 218 -4.17 0.14 17.78
N ASP A 219 -2.88 -0.30 17.78
CA ASP A 219 -1.87 0.28 18.66
C ASP A 219 -1.04 1.40 17.99
N GLY A 220 -1.36 1.73 16.74
CA GLY A 220 -0.72 2.77 15.95
C GLY A 220 0.61 2.33 15.31
N ARG A 221 0.88 1.03 15.26
CA ARG A 221 2.01 0.45 14.55
C ARG A 221 1.51 -0.55 13.53
N ASP A 222 2.12 -0.54 12.36
CA ASP A 222 1.83 -1.54 11.35
C ASP A 222 2.39 -2.91 11.75
N ASP A 223 1.55 -3.91 11.66
CA ASP A 223 1.82 -5.32 11.90
C ASP A 223 1.96 -6.08 10.57
N LEU A 224 2.35 -7.35 10.62
CA LEU A 224 2.40 -8.23 9.46
C LEU A 224 1.27 -9.26 9.52
N ILE A 225 0.63 -9.50 8.38
CA ILE A 225 -0.23 -10.68 8.19
C ILE A 225 0.46 -11.66 7.24
N PHE A 226 0.45 -12.95 7.58
CA PHE A 226 1.15 -13.97 6.80
C PHE A 226 0.38 -15.28 6.77
N ARG A 227 0.63 -16.08 5.73
CA ARG A 227 0.08 -17.43 5.57
C ARG A 227 1.18 -18.46 5.88
N ASP A 228 0.93 -19.35 6.80
CA ASP A 228 1.86 -20.43 7.13
C ASP A 228 1.85 -21.55 6.07
N HIS A 229 2.76 -22.54 6.22
CA HIS A 229 2.91 -23.65 5.29
C HIS A 229 1.76 -24.68 5.30
N VAL A 230 0.78 -24.53 6.20
CA VAL A 230 -0.43 -25.36 6.29
C VAL A 230 -1.71 -24.59 6.01
N ASN A 231 -1.58 -23.39 5.41
CA ASN A 231 -2.65 -22.44 5.04
C ASN A 231 -3.39 -21.80 6.23
N GLY A 232 -2.78 -21.74 7.41
CA GLY A 232 -3.23 -20.88 8.50
C GLY A 232 -2.83 -19.44 8.25
N ILE A 233 -3.71 -18.48 8.55
CA ILE A 233 -3.40 -17.05 8.50
C ILE A 233 -3.11 -16.58 9.91
N HIS A 234 -2.03 -15.83 10.06
CA HIS A 234 -1.52 -15.36 11.33
C HIS A 234 -1.11 -13.89 11.21
N THR A 235 -1.04 -13.20 12.34
CA THR A 235 -0.45 -11.88 12.45
C THR A 235 0.84 -11.93 13.27
N ALA A 236 1.76 -11.02 12.99
CA ALA A 236 2.95 -10.78 13.79
C ALA A 236 2.96 -9.32 14.21
N ALA A 237 2.78 -9.07 15.50
CA ALA A 237 2.81 -7.73 16.06
C ALA A 237 4.19 -7.09 15.93
N THR A 238 4.23 -5.77 15.82
CA THR A 238 5.46 -5.01 15.89
C THR A 238 5.62 -4.31 17.25
N GLY A 239 6.85 -4.23 17.74
CA GLY A 239 7.20 -3.48 18.94
C GLY A 239 7.60 -2.04 18.61
N ILE A 240 7.68 -1.19 19.64
CA ILE A 240 8.05 0.23 19.52
C ILE A 240 9.46 0.48 18.94
N ASP A 241 10.28 -0.55 18.83
CA ASP A 241 11.60 -0.54 18.20
C ASP A 241 11.58 -1.18 16.79
N GLY A 242 10.36 -1.45 16.23
CA GLY A 242 10.16 -2.10 14.96
C GLY A 242 10.50 -3.61 14.98
N SER A 243 10.65 -4.23 16.16
CA SER A 243 10.86 -5.69 16.24
C SER A 243 9.59 -6.46 15.87
N PHE A 244 9.76 -7.61 15.19
CA PHE A 244 8.63 -8.48 14.87
C PHE A 244 8.45 -9.58 15.91
N TYR A 245 7.25 -9.68 16.46
CA TYR A 245 6.84 -10.73 17.39
C TYR A 245 5.94 -11.75 16.68
N PHE A 246 6.54 -12.82 16.16
CA PHE A 246 5.81 -13.93 15.61
C PHE A 246 5.28 -14.83 16.74
N GLY A 247 4.23 -14.37 17.41
CA GLY A 247 3.50 -15.21 18.37
C GLY A 247 2.62 -16.21 17.61
N TRP A 248 2.67 -17.49 18.01
CA TRP A 248 1.64 -18.46 17.63
C TRP A 248 0.38 -18.20 18.47
N SER A 249 -0.14 -16.99 18.45
CA SER A 249 -1.52 -16.76 18.89
C SER A 249 -2.38 -17.59 17.97
N SER A 250 -3.15 -18.47 18.52
CA SER A 250 -4.02 -19.47 17.90
C SER A 250 -4.54 -18.97 16.56
N GLY A 251 -4.09 -19.62 15.49
CA GLY A 251 -4.35 -19.21 14.11
C GLY A 251 -5.79 -18.79 13.93
N PHE A 252 -5.94 -17.57 13.61
CA PHE A 252 -7.13 -16.78 13.52
C PHE A 252 -8.12 -17.34 12.49
N VAL A 253 -7.65 -17.97 11.40
CA VAL A 253 -8.52 -18.62 10.41
C VAL A 253 -7.95 -19.97 10.01
N THR A 254 -8.66 -21.01 10.38
CA THR A 254 -8.17 -22.39 10.27
C THR A 254 -8.23 -23.00 8.87
N SER A 255 -8.84 -22.40 7.88
CA SER A 255 -8.66 -22.73 6.46
C SER A 255 -9.48 -21.81 5.56
N ILE A 256 -8.85 -20.88 4.90
CA ILE A 256 -9.45 -20.17 3.78
C ILE A 256 -9.21 -21.02 2.53
N PRO A 257 -10.25 -21.25 1.70
CA PRO A 257 -10.05 -21.91 0.42
C PRO A 257 -8.99 -21.18 -0.41
N ALA A 258 -8.13 -21.91 -1.11
CA ALA A 258 -7.05 -21.35 -1.92
C ALA A 258 -7.55 -20.47 -3.10
N SER A 259 -8.85 -20.41 -3.32
CA SER A 259 -9.49 -19.51 -4.29
C SER A 259 -9.77 -18.11 -3.75
N TRP A 260 -9.45 -17.83 -2.47
CA TRP A 260 -9.62 -16.51 -1.85
C TRP A 260 -8.26 -15.94 -1.50
N ASP A 261 -8.01 -14.74 -1.96
CA ASP A 261 -6.81 -13.97 -1.67
C ASP A 261 -7.17 -12.65 -0.96
N ILE A 262 -6.28 -12.18 -0.08
CA ILE A 262 -6.32 -10.80 0.43
C ILE A 262 -5.87 -9.90 -0.73
N VAL A 263 -6.73 -8.99 -1.15
CA VAL A 263 -6.46 -8.09 -2.28
C VAL A 263 -6.28 -6.64 -1.86
N ALA A 264 -6.60 -6.30 -0.62
CA ALA A 264 -6.26 -5.00 -0.02
C ALA A 264 -6.39 -5.06 1.50
N ILE A 265 -5.73 -4.13 2.17
CA ILE A 265 -5.76 -3.93 3.62
C ILE A 265 -6.00 -2.45 3.89
N GLY A 266 -6.85 -2.14 4.85
CA GLY A 266 -7.12 -0.77 5.26
C GLY A 266 -8.32 -0.66 6.19
N ASP A 267 -8.43 0.44 6.88
CA ASP A 267 -9.53 0.75 7.82
C ASP A 267 -10.79 1.19 7.04
N TYR A 268 -11.58 0.20 6.55
CA TYR A 268 -12.76 0.47 5.71
C TYR A 268 -13.97 0.97 6.49
N ASN A 269 -13.99 0.78 7.82
CA ASN A 269 -15.08 1.22 8.68
C ASN A 269 -14.77 2.51 9.46
N GLY A 270 -13.50 2.94 9.55
CA GLY A 270 -13.04 4.16 10.20
C GLY A 270 -12.92 4.02 11.71
N ASP A 271 -12.63 2.82 12.25
CA ASP A 271 -12.48 2.57 13.68
C ASP A 271 -11.01 2.61 14.16
N GLY A 272 -10.06 2.78 13.24
CA GLY A 272 -8.63 2.85 13.51
C GLY A 272 -7.93 1.49 13.55
N ILE A 273 -8.60 0.43 13.08
CA ILE A 273 -8.05 -0.92 12.96
C ILE A 273 -8.16 -1.33 11.51
N ASP A 274 -7.08 -1.88 10.96
CA ASP A 274 -7.09 -2.31 9.57
C ASP A 274 -7.90 -3.60 9.37
N ASP A 275 -8.68 -3.59 8.29
CA ASP A 275 -9.57 -4.65 7.84
C ASP A 275 -8.94 -5.41 6.65
N LEU A 276 -9.48 -6.59 6.34
CA LEU A 276 -9.02 -7.42 5.22
C LEU A 276 -10.06 -7.47 4.11
N LEU A 277 -9.71 -7.01 2.91
CA LEU A 277 -10.53 -7.18 1.72
C LEU A 277 -10.14 -8.48 1.00
N TRP A 278 -11.09 -9.40 0.92
CA TRP A 278 -10.92 -10.69 0.27
C TRP A 278 -11.58 -10.72 -1.08
N ARG A 279 -10.96 -11.39 -2.02
CA ARG A 279 -11.53 -11.66 -3.34
C ARG A 279 -11.28 -13.09 -3.74
N ASN A 280 -12.27 -13.73 -4.39
CA ASN A 280 -12.08 -15.06 -4.96
C ASN A 280 -11.93 -15.03 -6.48
N ASP A 281 -11.49 -16.17 -7.04
CA ASP A 281 -11.26 -16.36 -8.47
C ASP A 281 -12.51 -16.09 -9.34
N ASP A 282 -13.72 -16.24 -8.79
CA ASP A 282 -15.00 -16.01 -9.50
C ASP A 282 -15.44 -14.53 -9.43
N GLY A 283 -14.66 -13.66 -8.77
CA GLY A 283 -14.95 -12.24 -8.65
C GLY A 283 -15.84 -11.86 -7.46
N ALA A 284 -16.20 -12.79 -6.58
CA ALA A 284 -16.81 -12.43 -5.31
C ALA A 284 -15.78 -11.76 -4.41
N PHE A 285 -16.19 -10.76 -3.66
CA PHE A 285 -15.36 -10.16 -2.62
C PHE A 285 -16.14 -10.01 -1.31
N SER A 286 -15.41 -9.97 -0.22
CA SER A 286 -15.89 -9.86 1.15
C SER A 286 -14.92 -8.99 1.94
N ASN A 287 -15.42 -8.24 2.91
CA ASN A 287 -14.60 -7.49 3.85
C ASN A 287 -14.68 -8.15 5.23
N TRP A 288 -13.55 -8.31 5.89
CA TRP A 288 -13.46 -8.82 7.24
C TRP A 288 -12.91 -7.71 8.12
N LEU A 289 -13.72 -7.26 9.08
CA LEU A 289 -13.41 -6.14 9.96
C LEU A 289 -12.49 -6.58 11.09
N GLY A 290 -11.40 -5.85 11.30
CA GLY A 290 -10.56 -5.97 12.49
C GLY A 290 -11.37 -5.64 13.76
N THR A 291 -11.13 -6.36 14.85
CA THR A 291 -11.87 -6.14 16.11
C THR A 291 -11.03 -5.47 17.20
N GLY A 292 -9.71 -5.38 16.99
CA GLY A 292 -8.75 -4.91 17.98
C GLY A 292 -8.48 -5.88 19.12
N ASP A 293 -9.23 -6.98 19.20
CA ASP A 293 -9.03 -8.04 20.19
C ASP A 293 -8.12 -9.14 19.59
N GLU A 294 -6.87 -9.21 20.06
CA GLU A 294 -5.88 -10.26 19.76
C GLU A 294 -5.91 -10.77 18.30
N TYR A 295 -6.05 -9.82 17.34
CA TYR A 295 -6.02 -10.13 15.91
C TYR A 295 -7.21 -10.99 15.43
N GLU A 296 -8.38 -10.78 15.98
CA GLU A 296 -9.63 -11.35 15.49
C GLU A 296 -10.28 -10.45 14.42
N PHE A 297 -10.95 -11.05 13.45
CA PHE A 297 -11.68 -10.33 12.41
C PHE A 297 -13.11 -10.87 12.30
N GLU A 298 -14.06 -10.01 12.06
CA GLU A 298 -15.45 -10.38 11.83
C GLU A 298 -15.81 -10.34 10.34
N ILE A 299 -16.43 -11.42 9.83
CA ILE A 299 -16.89 -11.46 8.44
C ILE A 299 -18.04 -10.46 8.26
N ASN A 300 -17.87 -9.51 7.34
CA ASN A 300 -18.83 -8.43 7.10
C ASN A 300 -19.69 -8.65 5.82
N ASP A 301 -19.92 -9.88 5.40
CA ASP A 301 -20.72 -10.20 4.21
C ASP A 301 -22.06 -9.49 4.12
N PRO A 302 -22.83 -9.29 5.23
CA PRO A 302 -24.11 -8.58 5.15
C PRO A 302 -24.00 -7.15 4.58
N ASN A 303 -22.85 -6.50 4.70
CA ASN A 303 -22.62 -5.12 4.27
C ASN A 303 -21.68 -5.01 3.06
N ALA A 304 -20.75 -5.96 2.91
CA ALA A 304 -19.65 -5.83 1.96
C ALA A 304 -19.58 -6.93 0.88
N TYR A 305 -20.33 -8.03 1.01
CA TYR A 305 -20.30 -9.08 -0.01
C TYR A 305 -20.89 -8.58 -1.33
N ALA A 306 -20.12 -8.65 -2.40
CA ALA A 306 -20.57 -8.34 -3.74
C ALA A 306 -19.84 -9.17 -4.80
N LEU A 307 -20.35 -9.13 -6.03
CA LEU A 307 -19.73 -9.74 -7.20
C LEU A 307 -19.23 -8.63 -8.11
N MET A 308 -17.94 -8.64 -8.40
CA MET A 308 -17.29 -7.76 -9.35
C MET A 308 -16.79 -8.60 -10.52
N PRO A 309 -17.07 -8.21 -11.78
CA PRO A 309 -16.55 -8.94 -12.92
C PRO A 309 -15.02 -9.15 -12.80
N VAL A 310 -14.54 -10.33 -13.19
CA VAL A 310 -13.13 -10.72 -13.01
C VAL A 310 -12.14 -9.84 -13.78
N GLU A 311 -12.63 -9.12 -14.79
CA GLU A 311 -11.85 -8.15 -15.55
C GLU A 311 -11.47 -6.89 -14.74
N TRP A 312 -12.23 -6.59 -13.67
CA TRP A 312 -11.90 -5.55 -12.72
C TRP A 312 -11.05 -6.15 -11.61
N GLN A 313 -9.96 -5.52 -11.31
CA GLN A 313 -9.04 -5.91 -10.26
C GLN A 313 -8.86 -4.76 -9.26
N VAL A 314 -8.64 -5.08 -8.01
CA VAL A 314 -8.20 -4.08 -7.03
C VAL A 314 -6.81 -3.62 -7.45
N ALA A 315 -6.61 -2.31 -7.44
CA ALA A 315 -5.32 -1.75 -7.79
C ALA A 315 -4.31 -2.08 -6.67
N GLU A 316 -3.33 -2.87 -7.01
CA GLU A 316 -2.19 -3.14 -6.16
C GLU A 316 -0.98 -2.34 -6.66
N PRO A 317 -0.16 -1.78 -5.76
CA PRO A 317 1.12 -1.20 -6.14
C PRO A 317 1.95 -2.22 -6.93
N LEU A 318 2.67 -1.74 -7.95
CA LEU A 318 3.61 -2.60 -8.67
C LEU A 318 4.75 -3.00 -7.71
N VAL A 319 4.64 -4.19 -7.14
CA VAL A 319 5.76 -4.86 -6.48
C VAL A 319 6.68 -5.40 -7.59
N MET A 320 7.92 -4.92 -7.63
CA MET A 320 8.92 -5.37 -8.62
C MET A 320 10.02 -6.18 -7.97
#